data_f9eec00e9737c20652d4dd42a2cacc6c
#
_entry.id   f9eec00e9737c20652d4dd42a2cacc6c
#
_cell.length_a   1.000
_cell.length_b   1.000
_cell.length_c   1.000
_cell.angle_alpha   90.00
_cell.angle_beta   90.00
_cell.angle_gamma   90.00
#
_symmetry.space_group_name_H-M   'P 1'
#
loop_
_entity.id
_entity.type
_entity.pdbx_description
1 polymer ?
#
loop_
_entity_poly.entity_id
_entity_poly.type
_entity_poly.pdbx_seq_one_letter_code
_entity_poly.pdbx_strand_id
1 'polypeptide(L)'
;MKNKRLSFLEHFFVLFFILFLFWTALSGKLDVKHLTIGAVTSLAVTWITLPLLRLPSAIKGEYYMAFDFPVLNFLLYIPWLLWEVVKANVHVALIVLNPRMPIDPQMVTFKKPMSNPIAHVTLANSITLTPGTITIELQDGLYTVHALTVEAGKDLAPDEGEGEMPKRVARLFHEKGPRERGE
;
A
#
# COMPACT_ATOMS: atom_id res chain seq x y z
N MET A 1 -5.56 -6.79 -19.17
CA MET A 1 -4.76 -5.74 -19.87
C MET A 1 -3.39 -5.73 -19.20
N LYS A 2 -2.30 -6.02 -19.92
CA LYS A 2 -0.94 -5.87 -19.41
C LYS A 2 -0.73 -4.38 -19.10
N ASN A 3 -0.61 -4.00 -17.83
CA ASN A 3 -0.16 -2.66 -17.45
C ASN A 3 1.22 -2.48 -18.09
N LYS A 4 1.32 -1.58 -19.07
CA LYS A 4 2.58 -1.25 -19.72
C LYS A 4 3.40 -0.53 -18.66
N ARG A 5 4.41 -1.20 -18.09
CA ARG A 5 5.34 -0.54 -17.16
C ARG A 5 5.99 0.61 -17.94
N LEU A 6 5.90 1.80 -17.38
CA LEU A 6 6.52 2.98 -17.95
C LEU A 6 8.04 2.78 -18.01
N SER A 7 8.68 3.31 -19.04
CA SER A 7 10.14 3.28 -19.14
C SER A 7 10.77 4.22 -18.09
N PHE A 8 12.06 4.06 -17.81
CA PHE A 8 12.78 4.94 -16.89
C PHE A 8 12.67 6.44 -17.28
N LEU A 9 12.73 6.72 -18.56
CA LEU A 9 12.60 8.08 -19.09
C LEU A 9 11.18 8.64 -18.89
N GLU A 10 10.15 7.82 -19.07
CA GLU A 10 8.76 8.24 -18.82
C GLU A 10 8.54 8.60 -17.35
N HIS A 11 9.08 7.80 -16.42
CA HIS A 11 9.03 8.13 -15.00
C HIS A 11 9.79 9.41 -14.66
N PHE A 12 10.95 9.63 -15.31
CA PHE A 12 11.72 10.86 -15.15
C PHE A 12 10.90 12.09 -15.53
N PHE A 13 10.30 12.07 -16.72
CA PHE A 13 9.48 13.19 -17.17
C PHE A 13 8.22 13.38 -16.31
N VAL A 14 7.54 12.32 -15.93
CA VAL A 14 6.36 12.40 -15.06
C VAL A 14 6.73 13.05 -13.73
N LEU A 15 7.79 12.61 -13.07
CA LEU A 15 8.24 13.18 -11.80
C LEU A 15 8.67 14.64 -11.96
N PHE A 16 9.45 14.94 -13.00
CA PHE A 16 9.86 16.30 -13.31
C PHE A 16 8.67 17.25 -13.47
N PHE A 17 7.69 16.86 -14.30
CA PHE A 17 6.51 17.69 -14.53
C PHE A 17 5.63 17.85 -13.29
N ILE A 18 5.48 16.82 -12.47
CA ILE A 18 4.74 16.92 -11.20
C ILE A 18 5.44 17.92 -10.27
N LEU A 19 6.75 17.81 -10.10
CA LEU A 19 7.51 18.71 -9.24
C LEU A 19 7.52 20.15 -9.77
N PHE A 20 7.65 20.32 -11.08
CA PHE A 20 7.63 21.64 -11.71
C PHE A 20 6.25 22.31 -11.61
N LEU A 21 5.17 21.52 -11.81
CA LEU A 21 3.79 22.00 -11.61
C LEU A 21 3.55 22.40 -10.15
N PHE A 22 4.04 21.60 -9.22
CA PHE A 22 3.94 21.88 -7.79
C PHE A 22 4.72 23.15 -7.41
N TRP A 23 5.93 23.32 -7.95
CA TRP A 23 6.70 24.56 -7.79
C TRP A 23 5.94 25.78 -8.29
N THR A 24 5.39 25.73 -9.50
CA THR A 24 4.68 26.87 -10.09
C THR A 24 3.42 27.22 -9.30
N ALA A 25 2.68 26.20 -8.82
CA ALA A 25 1.49 26.39 -8.00
C ALA A 25 1.81 27.04 -6.65
N LEU A 26 2.88 26.60 -5.97
CA LEU A 26 3.28 27.15 -4.67
C LEU A 26 3.98 28.50 -4.77
N SER A 27 4.79 28.71 -5.82
CA SER A 27 5.48 29.98 -6.06
C SER A 27 4.51 31.13 -6.33
N GLY A 28 3.36 30.86 -6.96
CA GLY A 28 2.39 31.86 -7.39
C GLY A 28 2.95 32.88 -8.39
N LYS A 29 4.19 32.69 -8.90
CA LYS A 29 4.90 33.57 -9.82
C LYS A 29 5.24 32.86 -11.12
N LEU A 30 4.83 33.44 -12.24
CA LEU A 30 5.04 32.90 -13.57
C LEU A 30 6.08 33.70 -14.39
N ASP A 31 6.91 34.50 -13.72
CA ASP A 31 8.00 35.22 -14.37
C ASP A 31 9.12 34.24 -14.78
N VAL A 32 9.92 34.64 -15.77
CA VAL A 32 11.00 33.81 -16.34
C VAL A 32 12.00 33.37 -15.27
N LYS A 33 12.31 34.27 -14.30
CA LYS A 33 13.26 33.97 -13.23
C LYS A 33 12.76 32.83 -12.33
N HIS A 34 11.50 32.86 -11.88
CA HIS A 34 10.95 31.82 -11.01
C HIS A 34 10.71 30.50 -11.75
N LEU A 35 10.31 30.56 -13.04
CA LEU A 35 10.16 29.38 -13.86
C LEU A 35 11.51 28.68 -14.14
N THR A 36 12.58 29.44 -14.42
CA THR A 36 13.91 28.85 -14.61
C THR A 36 14.46 28.22 -13.33
N ILE A 37 14.32 28.88 -12.19
CA ILE A 37 14.70 28.32 -10.88
C ILE A 37 13.90 27.03 -10.62
N GLY A 38 12.58 27.07 -10.84
CA GLY A 38 11.72 25.91 -10.68
C GLY A 38 12.12 24.72 -11.57
N ALA A 39 12.41 24.99 -12.84
CA ALA A 39 12.84 23.96 -13.77
C ALA A 39 14.18 23.31 -13.34
N VAL A 40 15.17 24.13 -12.98
CA VAL A 40 16.48 23.62 -12.52
C VAL A 40 16.35 22.83 -11.23
N THR A 41 15.59 23.36 -10.26
CA THR A 41 15.35 22.67 -8.97
C THR A 41 14.60 21.35 -9.17
N SER A 42 13.52 21.37 -9.95
CA SER A 42 12.75 20.15 -10.25
C SER A 42 13.60 19.10 -10.99
N LEU A 43 14.47 19.53 -11.90
CA LEU A 43 15.40 18.64 -12.60
C LEU A 43 16.40 17.99 -11.62
N ALA A 44 17.02 18.79 -10.77
CA ALA A 44 17.98 18.30 -9.78
C ALA A 44 17.33 17.33 -8.79
N VAL A 45 16.14 17.66 -8.27
CA VAL A 45 15.39 16.80 -7.35
C VAL A 45 14.99 15.50 -8.05
N THR A 46 14.48 15.58 -9.29
CA THR A 46 14.12 14.36 -10.07
C THR A 46 15.32 13.45 -10.25
N TRP A 47 16.47 14.00 -10.60
CA TRP A 47 17.72 13.23 -10.80
C TRP A 47 18.14 12.48 -9.54
N ILE A 48 18.07 13.13 -8.37
CA ILE A 48 18.46 12.53 -7.08
C ILE A 48 17.42 11.53 -6.59
N THR A 49 16.14 11.84 -6.79
CA THR A 49 15.03 11.06 -6.18
C THR A 49 14.68 9.81 -7.00
N LEU A 50 14.78 9.87 -8.34
CA LEU A 50 14.32 8.77 -9.19
C LEU A 50 14.99 7.42 -8.89
N PRO A 51 16.31 7.32 -8.62
CA PRO A 51 16.92 6.05 -8.21
C PRO A 51 16.38 5.49 -6.89
N LEU A 52 16.00 6.36 -5.96
CA LEU A 52 15.46 5.97 -4.64
C LEU A 52 14.03 5.41 -4.73
N LEU A 53 13.30 5.76 -5.79
CA LEU A 53 11.93 5.26 -6.04
C LEU A 53 11.90 3.88 -6.69
N ARG A 54 13.07 3.27 -6.95
CA ARG A 54 13.16 1.89 -7.42
C ARG A 54 13.07 0.93 -6.24
N LEU A 55 11.99 0.18 -6.20
CA LEU A 55 11.72 -0.79 -5.15
C LEU A 55 12.11 -2.20 -5.65
N PRO A 56 12.94 -2.96 -4.92
CA PRO A 56 13.27 -4.32 -5.32
C PRO A 56 12.01 -5.19 -5.24
N SER A 57 11.80 -6.00 -6.27
CA SER A 57 10.76 -7.02 -6.29
C SER A 57 11.17 -8.25 -5.49
N ALA A 58 10.21 -9.02 -5.01
CA ALA A 58 10.46 -10.36 -4.49
C ALA A 58 11.02 -11.33 -5.59
N ILE A 59 10.83 -10.98 -6.87
CA ILE A 59 11.39 -11.71 -8.01
C ILE A 59 12.76 -11.13 -8.32
N LYS A 60 13.81 -11.98 -8.28
CA LYS A 60 15.20 -11.56 -8.58
C LYS A 60 15.31 -10.88 -9.95
N GLY A 61 15.87 -9.67 -9.94
CA GLY A 61 16.13 -8.90 -11.17
C GLY A 61 14.97 -8.03 -11.65
N GLU A 62 13.82 -8.08 -11.02
CA GLU A 62 12.72 -7.15 -11.27
C GLU A 62 12.72 -5.98 -10.28
N TYR A 63 12.34 -4.81 -10.77
CA TYR A 63 12.15 -3.61 -9.96
C TYR A 63 10.75 -3.03 -10.21
N TYR A 64 10.13 -2.54 -9.16
CA TYR A 64 8.92 -1.74 -9.24
C TYR A 64 9.28 -0.27 -9.05
N MET A 65 8.67 0.61 -9.85
CA MET A 65 8.73 2.03 -9.58
C MET A 65 7.55 2.43 -8.69
N ALA A 66 7.79 3.33 -7.77
CA ALA A 66 6.75 3.81 -6.86
C ALA A 66 5.52 4.41 -7.60
N PHE A 67 5.72 4.88 -8.85
CA PHE A 67 4.65 5.41 -9.72
C PHE A 67 3.88 4.35 -10.51
N ASP A 68 4.34 3.10 -10.56
CA ASP A 68 3.59 1.98 -11.16
C ASP A 68 2.44 1.54 -10.24
N PHE A 69 1.77 2.53 -9.65
CA PHE A 69 0.70 2.36 -8.70
C PHE A 69 -0.66 2.35 -9.40
N PRO A 70 -1.53 1.36 -9.17
CA PRO A 70 -2.83 1.27 -9.83
C PRO A 70 -3.84 2.26 -9.21
N VAL A 71 -3.68 3.56 -9.53
CA VAL A 71 -4.42 4.66 -8.91
C VAL A 71 -5.92 4.44 -8.94
N LEU A 72 -6.49 4.04 -10.09
CA LEU A 72 -7.94 3.84 -10.21
C LEU A 72 -8.45 2.71 -9.31
N ASN A 73 -7.75 1.57 -9.29
CA ASN A 73 -8.11 0.45 -8.44
C ASN A 73 -7.95 0.82 -6.95
N PHE A 74 -6.97 1.64 -6.63
CA PHE A 74 -6.75 2.12 -5.27
C PHE A 74 -7.87 3.08 -4.83
N LEU A 75 -8.31 3.98 -5.69
CA LEU A 75 -9.45 4.86 -5.41
C LEU A 75 -10.74 4.07 -5.18
N LEU A 76 -10.92 2.93 -5.86
CA LEU A 76 -12.05 2.02 -5.62
C LEU A 76 -11.88 1.18 -4.35
N TYR A 77 -10.65 0.93 -3.93
CA TYR A 77 -10.33 0.19 -2.70
C TYR A 77 -10.58 1.03 -1.44
N ILE A 78 -10.30 2.34 -1.48
CA ILE A 78 -10.43 3.24 -0.33
C ILE A 78 -11.83 3.22 0.30
N PRO A 79 -12.95 3.35 -0.43
CA PRO A 79 -14.29 3.34 0.17
C PRO A 79 -14.58 2.02 0.91
N TRP A 80 -14.12 0.90 0.36
CA TRP A 80 -14.26 -0.38 1.02
C TRP A 80 -13.42 -0.44 2.31
N LEU A 81 -12.15 0.00 2.26
CA LEU A 81 -11.29 0.03 3.44
C LEU A 81 -11.88 0.92 4.54
N LEU A 82 -12.38 2.11 4.17
CA LEU A 82 -13.05 3.00 5.12
C LEU A 82 -14.25 2.35 5.77
N TRP A 83 -15.03 1.57 5.01
CA TRP A 83 -16.15 0.82 5.56
C TRP A 83 -15.68 -0.26 6.55
N GLU A 84 -14.59 -0.99 6.26
CA GLU A 84 -13.99 -1.94 7.21
C GLU A 84 -13.52 -1.23 8.50
N VAL A 85 -12.86 -0.07 8.35
CA VAL A 85 -12.44 0.75 9.49
C VAL A 85 -13.64 1.20 10.33
N VAL A 86 -14.74 1.63 9.71
CA VAL A 86 -15.96 2.01 10.45
C VAL A 86 -16.56 0.82 11.23
N LYS A 87 -16.67 -0.35 10.58
CA LYS A 87 -17.16 -1.57 11.25
C LYS A 87 -16.29 -1.94 12.45
N ALA A 88 -14.97 -1.94 12.26
CA ALA A 88 -14.03 -2.26 13.32
C ALA A 88 -14.07 -1.24 14.48
N ASN A 89 -14.22 0.06 14.17
CA ASN A 89 -14.40 1.09 15.21
C ASN A 89 -15.65 0.82 16.05
N VAL A 90 -16.78 0.51 15.43
CA VAL A 90 -18.03 0.17 16.14
C VAL A 90 -17.82 -1.08 17.01
N HIS A 91 -17.17 -2.11 16.46
CA HIS A 91 -16.90 -3.34 17.20
C HIS A 91 -16.02 -3.08 18.44
N VAL A 92 -14.91 -2.37 18.29
CA VAL A 92 -14.01 -2.03 19.41
C VAL A 92 -14.71 -1.12 20.41
N ALA A 93 -15.51 -0.14 19.96
CA ALA A 93 -16.28 0.72 20.86
C ALA A 93 -17.26 -0.09 21.72
N LEU A 94 -17.95 -1.07 21.13
CA LEU A 94 -18.85 -1.97 21.89
C LEU A 94 -18.10 -2.83 22.92
N ILE A 95 -16.89 -3.28 22.60
CA ILE A 95 -16.01 -3.99 23.54
C ILE A 95 -15.65 -3.09 24.72
N VAL A 96 -15.20 -1.85 24.45
CA VAL A 96 -14.78 -0.89 25.48
C VAL A 96 -15.94 -0.46 26.38
N LEU A 97 -17.15 -0.32 25.81
CA LEU A 97 -18.36 0.02 26.56
C LEU A 97 -18.92 -1.16 27.34
N ASN A 98 -18.49 -2.38 27.07
CA ASN A 98 -18.97 -3.55 27.80
C ASN A 98 -18.22 -3.68 29.14
N PRO A 99 -18.94 -3.70 30.30
CA PRO A 99 -18.31 -3.83 31.61
C PRO A 99 -17.43 -5.08 31.79
N ARG A 100 -17.72 -6.13 31.01
CA ARG A 100 -16.93 -7.39 31.05
C ARG A 100 -15.67 -7.32 30.20
N MET A 101 -15.55 -6.29 29.33
CA MET A 101 -14.42 -6.07 28.40
C MET A 101 -13.95 -7.38 27.74
N PRO A 102 -14.76 -8.00 26.86
CA PRO A 102 -14.48 -9.31 26.29
C PRO A 102 -13.37 -9.20 25.22
N ILE A 103 -12.12 -9.09 25.66
CA ILE A 103 -10.93 -9.12 24.81
C ILE A 103 -10.26 -10.47 24.96
N ASP A 104 -9.70 -10.98 23.86
CA ASP A 104 -8.88 -12.19 23.81
C ASP A 104 -7.73 -11.94 22.82
N PRO A 105 -6.70 -11.17 23.28
CA PRO A 105 -5.60 -10.79 22.41
C PRO A 105 -4.75 -11.98 21.99
N GLN A 106 -4.47 -12.05 20.68
CA GLN A 106 -3.66 -13.14 20.11
C GLN A 106 -2.73 -12.66 19.01
N MET A 107 -1.69 -13.47 18.78
CA MET A 107 -0.81 -13.32 17.64
C MET A 107 -1.29 -14.24 16.52
N VAL A 108 -1.55 -13.65 15.37
CA VAL A 108 -1.97 -14.38 14.17
C VAL A 108 -0.87 -14.28 13.13
N THR A 109 -0.49 -15.40 12.54
CA THR A 109 0.53 -15.43 11.50
C THR A 109 -0.06 -16.04 10.24
N PHE A 110 0.07 -15.34 9.11
CA PHE A 110 -0.36 -15.87 7.81
C PHE A 110 0.62 -15.50 6.71
N LYS A 111 0.66 -16.31 5.65
CA LYS A 111 1.54 -16.10 4.50
C LYS A 111 0.74 -15.60 3.31
N LYS A 112 1.15 -14.43 2.80
CA LYS A 112 0.62 -13.84 1.55
C LYS A 112 1.80 -13.39 0.68
N PRO A 113 2.37 -14.27 -0.15
CA PRO A 113 3.45 -13.89 -1.04
C PRO A 113 2.90 -13.02 -2.18
N MET A 114 3.47 -11.83 -2.33
CA MET A 114 3.21 -10.90 -3.43
C MET A 114 4.54 -10.49 -4.07
N SER A 115 4.53 -10.18 -5.36
CA SER A 115 5.74 -9.75 -6.06
C SER A 115 6.00 -8.25 -5.89
N ASN A 116 4.93 -7.47 -5.73
CA ASN A 116 5.01 -6.02 -5.60
C ASN A 116 5.20 -5.61 -4.12
N PRO A 117 6.32 -4.94 -3.76
CA PRO A 117 6.55 -4.48 -2.40
C PRO A 117 5.50 -3.46 -1.92
N ILE A 118 4.92 -2.65 -2.84
CA ILE A 118 3.86 -1.70 -2.49
C ILE A 118 2.60 -2.43 -2.05
N ALA A 119 2.29 -3.59 -2.65
CA ALA A 119 1.16 -4.42 -2.23
C ALA A 119 1.33 -4.92 -0.78
N HIS A 120 2.55 -5.32 -0.41
CA HIS A 120 2.86 -5.72 0.96
C HIS A 120 2.64 -4.58 1.96
N VAL A 121 3.17 -3.39 1.65
CA VAL A 121 3.00 -2.20 2.50
C VAL A 121 1.53 -1.79 2.59
N THR A 122 0.79 -1.84 1.47
CA THR A 122 -0.64 -1.54 1.46
C THR A 122 -1.43 -2.48 2.35
N LEU A 123 -1.14 -3.79 2.31
CA LEU A 123 -1.81 -4.77 3.17
C LEU A 123 -1.48 -4.52 4.65
N ALA A 124 -0.20 -4.37 4.99
CA ALA A 124 0.24 -4.13 6.37
C ALA A 124 -0.39 -2.85 6.95
N ASN A 125 -0.43 -1.77 6.16
CA ASN A 125 -1.06 -0.52 6.58
C ASN A 125 -2.59 -0.66 6.71
N SER A 126 -3.25 -1.37 5.81
CA SER A 126 -4.70 -1.59 5.89
C SER A 126 -5.09 -2.37 7.14
N ILE A 127 -4.32 -3.40 7.51
CA ILE A 127 -4.48 -4.15 8.76
C ILE A 127 -4.32 -3.22 9.95
N THR A 128 -3.26 -2.41 9.98
CA THR A 128 -2.97 -1.51 11.10
C THR A 128 -3.96 -0.36 11.22
N LEU A 129 -4.51 0.12 10.10
CA LEU A 129 -5.57 1.16 10.09
C LEU A 129 -6.91 0.63 10.61
N THR A 130 -7.12 -0.68 10.60
CA THR A 130 -8.34 -1.30 11.10
C THR A 130 -8.24 -1.48 12.62
N PRO A 131 -9.07 -0.79 13.43
CA PRO A 131 -9.04 -0.89 14.88
C PRO A 131 -9.13 -2.34 15.38
N GLY A 132 -8.31 -2.65 16.39
CA GLY A 132 -8.22 -4.01 16.94
C GLY A 132 -7.18 -4.90 16.28
N THR A 133 -6.47 -4.42 15.24
CA THR A 133 -5.36 -5.16 14.62
C THR A 133 -4.15 -4.28 14.40
N ILE A 134 -2.96 -4.85 14.53
CA ILE A 134 -1.69 -4.18 14.22
C ILE A 134 -0.69 -5.17 13.63
N THR A 135 -0.09 -4.80 12.51
CA THR A 135 0.99 -5.57 11.92
C THR A 135 2.28 -5.34 12.71
N ILE A 136 2.81 -6.38 13.31
CA ILE A 136 4.03 -6.35 14.12
C ILE A 136 5.26 -6.56 13.23
N GLU A 137 5.16 -7.52 12.30
CA GLU A 137 6.28 -7.91 11.46
C GLU A 137 5.78 -8.34 10.08
N LEU A 138 6.60 -8.05 9.08
CA LEU A 138 6.42 -8.49 7.71
C LEU A 138 7.78 -8.91 7.14
N GLN A 139 7.97 -10.20 6.95
CA GLN A 139 9.18 -10.76 6.36
C GLN A 139 8.84 -11.82 5.32
N ASP A 140 9.37 -11.71 4.11
CA ASP A 140 9.20 -12.67 3.01
C ASP A 140 7.74 -13.09 2.73
N GLY A 141 6.81 -12.12 2.87
CA GLY A 141 5.38 -12.35 2.69
C GLY A 141 4.70 -13.08 3.86
N LEU A 142 5.40 -13.27 4.96
CA LEU A 142 4.86 -13.73 6.23
C LEU A 142 4.46 -12.51 7.06
N TYR A 143 3.21 -12.43 7.45
CA TYR A 143 2.65 -11.37 8.29
C TYR A 143 2.44 -11.90 9.70
N THR A 144 2.97 -11.20 10.67
CA THR A 144 2.68 -11.39 12.09
C THR A 144 1.86 -10.22 12.57
N VAL A 145 0.64 -10.49 13.00
CA VAL A 145 -0.36 -9.49 13.36
C VAL A 145 -0.83 -9.75 14.79
N HIS A 146 -0.85 -8.72 15.61
CA HIS A 146 -1.55 -8.75 16.88
C HIS A 146 -3.02 -8.39 16.65
N ALA A 147 -3.92 -9.25 17.07
CA ALA A 147 -5.37 -9.04 17.02
C ALA A 147 -5.94 -8.95 18.43
N LEU A 148 -6.83 -7.99 18.68
CA LEU A 148 -7.47 -7.75 19.98
C LEU A 148 -8.47 -8.84 20.36
N THR A 149 -9.06 -9.50 19.36
CA THR A 149 -10.04 -10.57 19.52
C THR A 149 -9.76 -11.71 18.54
N VAL A 150 -10.22 -12.91 18.88
CA VAL A 150 -10.14 -14.09 18.01
C VAL A 150 -10.84 -13.84 16.66
N GLU A 151 -11.96 -13.13 16.66
CA GLU A 151 -12.73 -12.80 15.46
C GLU A 151 -11.90 -11.93 14.50
N ALA A 152 -11.28 -10.84 15.01
CA ALA A 152 -10.42 -9.98 14.21
C ALA A 152 -9.20 -10.75 13.61
N GLY A 153 -8.67 -11.71 14.34
CA GLY A 153 -7.62 -12.60 13.84
C GLY A 153 -8.12 -13.53 12.73
N LYS A 154 -9.27 -14.14 12.89
CA LYS A 154 -9.89 -15.03 11.90
C LYS A 154 -10.32 -14.31 10.62
N ASP A 155 -10.72 -13.06 10.69
CA ASP A 155 -11.04 -12.25 9.50
C ASP A 155 -9.82 -12.07 8.58
N LEU A 156 -8.63 -12.01 9.15
CA LEU A 156 -7.37 -11.89 8.40
C LEU A 156 -6.83 -13.25 7.94
N ALA A 157 -6.88 -14.24 8.83
CA ALA A 157 -6.35 -15.58 8.62
C ALA A 157 -7.38 -16.63 9.08
N PRO A 158 -8.43 -16.91 8.29
CA PRO A 158 -9.39 -17.94 8.60
C PRO A 158 -8.74 -19.32 8.57
N ASP A 159 -9.32 -20.28 9.33
CA ASP A 159 -8.84 -21.65 9.41
C ASP A 159 -8.82 -22.32 8.02
N GLU A 160 -9.76 -21.95 7.14
CA GLU A 160 -9.81 -22.40 5.74
C GLU A 160 -9.84 -21.20 4.78
N GLY A 161 -8.94 -21.22 3.80
CA GLY A 161 -8.89 -20.23 2.74
C GLY A 161 -8.03 -19.01 3.07
N GLU A 162 -8.47 -17.84 2.64
CA GLU A 162 -7.73 -16.58 2.75
C GLU A 162 -8.67 -15.46 3.16
N GLY A 163 -8.22 -14.58 4.06
CA GLY A 163 -8.97 -13.42 4.50
C GLY A 163 -9.36 -12.46 3.36
N GLU A 164 -10.44 -11.72 3.55
CA GLU A 164 -10.95 -10.84 2.48
C GLU A 164 -10.00 -9.67 2.20
N MET A 165 -9.37 -9.09 3.21
CA MET A 165 -8.43 -7.98 3.05
C MET A 165 -7.17 -8.39 2.24
N PRO A 166 -6.47 -9.51 2.56
CA PRO A 166 -5.38 -10.02 1.73
C PRO A 166 -5.79 -10.30 0.28
N LYS A 167 -6.99 -10.86 0.06
CA LYS A 167 -7.52 -11.10 -1.30
C LYS A 167 -7.73 -9.81 -2.07
N ARG A 168 -8.33 -8.79 -1.44
CA ARG A 168 -8.62 -7.51 -2.09
C ARG A 168 -7.36 -6.76 -2.46
N VAL A 169 -6.37 -6.72 -1.56
CA VAL A 169 -5.08 -6.10 -1.86
C VAL A 169 -4.36 -6.82 -3.00
N ALA A 170 -4.36 -8.15 -3.02
CA ALA A 170 -3.78 -8.89 -4.13
C ALA A 170 -4.47 -8.58 -5.47
N ARG A 171 -5.80 -8.49 -5.51
CA ARG A 171 -6.55 -8.08 -6.71
C ARG A 171 -6.25 -6.64 -7.13
N LEU A 172 -6.14 -5.72 -6.16
CA LEU A 172 -5.79 -4.32 -6.39
C LEU A 172 -4.50 -4.17 -7.22
N PHE A 173 -3.47 -4.97 -6.87
CA PHE A 173 -2.18 -4.95 -7.54
C PHE A 173 -2.04 -6.00 -8.65
N HIS A 174 -3.12 -6.68 -9.04
CA HIS A 174 -3.10 -7.74 -10.05
C HIS A 174 -2.12 -8.88 -9.73
N GLU A 175 -1.90 -9.14 -8.44
CA GLU A 175 -1.05 -10.24 -8.00
C GLU A 175 -1.71 -11.58 -8.32
N LYS A 176 -0.97 -12.46 -8.97
CA LYS A 176 -1.42 -13.80 -9.27
C LYS A 176 -1.38 -14.66 -8.01
N GLY A 177 -2.45 -15.38 -7.77
CA GLY A 177 -2.49 -16.37 -6.69
C GLY A 177 -1.44 -17.49 -6.88
N PRO A 178 -1.14 -18.27 -5.83
CA PRO A 178 -0.14 -19.34 -5.87
C PRO A 178 -0.32 -20.35 -7.02
N ARG A 179 -1.55 -20.58 -7.48
CA ARG A 179 -1.88 -21.54 -8.56
C ARG A 179 -1.61 -21.05 -9.98
N GLU A 180 -1.32 -19.77 -10.18
CA GLU A 180 -1.06 -19.19 -11.51
C GLU A 180 0.43 -18.90 -11.78
N ARG A 181 1.27 -19.10 -10.79
CA ARG A 181 2.71 -19.14 -10.95
C ARG A 181 3.08 -20.59 -11.24
N GLY A 182 3.09 -20.94 -12.54
CA GLY A 182 3.47 -22.29 -12.97
C GLY A 182 4.75 -22.77 -12.30
N GLU A 183 4.64 -23.90 -11.61
CA GLU A 183 5.75 -24.78 -11.32
C GLU A 183 6.30 -25.36 -12.63
#